data_b3bd482c1bb68deb6c51d7aa705dc580
#
_entry.id   b3bd482c1bb68deb6c51d7aa705dc580
#
_cell.length_a   1.000
_cell.length_b   1.000
_cell.length_c   1.000
_cell.angle_alpha   90.00
_cell.angle_beta   90.00
_cell.angle_gamma   90.00
#
_symmetry.space_group_name_H-M   'P 1'
#
loop_
_entity.id
_entity.type
_entity.pdbx_description
1 polymer ?
#
loop_
_entity_poly.entity_id
_entity_poly.type
_entity_poly.pdbx_seq_one_letter_code
_entity_poly.pdbx_strand_id
1 'polypeptide(L)'
;DYPSEERLKLESMYFKLKSFTWVWMIYLLSVILLLMGIVYRWKGARWLGLGVFGFAFLLQTLALLLRWYVAGRWPNTNMFEAVTTSTWFGGCFAILMEIVLRRTRMRTLFALGAATASMFALMAASFNPLHLSPHISNRMPVLHDVWLYIHTNVIIFSYVLIFLASVSAGLYLLLRCWRWMNGARGVVEH
;
A
#
# COMPACT_ATOMS: atom_id res chain seq x y z
N ASP A 1 24.97 -13.07 21.87
CA ASP A 1 23.75 -13.42 22.62
C ASP A 1 22.77 -14.08 21.66
N TYR A 2 22.35 -15.27 22.01
CA TYR A 2 21.37 -16.03 21.21
C TYR A 2 19.97 -15.40 21.37
N PRO A 3 19.17 -15.28 20.30
CA PRO A 3 17.83 -14.71 20.40
C PRO A 3 16.97 -15.51 21.37
N SER A 4 16.06 -14.86 22.09
CA SER A 4 15.14 -15.53 22.99
C SER A 4 14.23 -16.52 22.23
N GLU A 5 13.84 -17.63 22.87
CA GLU A 5 12.97 -18.65 22.26
C GLU A 5 11.64 -18.07 21.71
N GLU A 6 11.11 -17.03 22.34
CA GLU A 6 9.91 -16.33 21.88
C GLU A 6 10.13 -15.64 20.54
N ARG A 7 11.28 -14.99 20.35
CA ARG A 7 11.63 -14.36 19.05
C ARG A 7 11.76 -15.40 17.95
N LEU A 8 12.38 -16.53 18.23
CA LEU A 8 12.53 -17.63 17.27
C LEU A 8 11.16 -18.24 16.87
N LYS A 9 10.24 -18.39 17.82
CA LYS A 9 8.87 -18.85 17.54
C LYS A 9 8.10 -17.84 16.66
N LEU A 10 8.17 -16.54 16.98
CA LEU A 10 7.53 -15.51 16.19
C LEU A 10 8.13 -15.38 14.79
N GLU A 11 9.45 -15.51 14.66
CA GLU A 11 10.13 -15.54 13.37
C GLU A 11 9.66 -16.71 12.53
N SER A 12 9.61 -17.92 13.11
CA SER A 12 9.12 -19.12 12.40
C SER A 12 7.67 -18.97 11.96
N MET A 13 6.81 -18.37 12.79
CA MET A 13 5.42 -18.08 12.46
C MET A 13 5.31 -17.06 11.32
N TYR A 14 6.11 -15.99 11.36
CA TYR A 14 6.15 -14.96 10.31
C TYR A 14 6.52 -15.57 8.96
N PHE A 15 7.54 -16.42 8.90
CA PHE A 15 7.94 -17.08 7.64
C PHE A 15 6.95 -18.15 7.19
N LYS A 16 6.31 -18.90 8.10
CA LYS A 16 5.21 -19.83 7.78
C LYS A 16 4.02 -19.13 7.11
N LEU A 17 3.73 -17.91 7.53
CA LEU A 17 2.70 -17.05 6.90
C LEU A 17 3.17 -16.37 5.62
N LYS A 18 4.26 -16.85 4.99
CA LYS A 18 4.87 -16.28 3.77
C LYS A 18 5.09 -14.77 3.89
N SER A 19 5.54 -14.30 5.07
CA SER A 19 5.77 -12.89 5.37
C SER A 19 4.57 -11.98 5.05
N PHE A 20 3.36 -12.52 5.12
CA PHE A 20 2.10 -11.85 4.81
C PHE A 20 1.98 -11.30 3.37
N THR A 21 2.82 -11.73 2.45
CA THR A 21 2.75 -11.24 1.06
C THR A 21 1.42 -11.56 0.39
N TRP A 22 0.76 -12.65 0.76
CA TRP A 22 -0.55 -13.07 0.24
C TRP A 22 -1.68 -12.03 0.48
N VAL A 23 -1.46 -11.05 1.35
CA VAL A 23 -2.42 -9.95 1.62
C VAL A 23 -2.73 -9.14 0.35
N TRP A 24 -1.90 -9.22 -0.70
CA TRP A 24 -2.22 -8.62 -2.00
C TRP A 24 -3.57 -9.07 -2.57
N MET A 25 -4.02 -10.30 -2.29
CA MET A 25 -5.34 -10.77 -2.73
C MET A 25 -6.48 -10.01 -2.06
N ILE A 26 -6.31 -9.66 -0.77
CA ILE A 26 -7.30 -8.86 -0.04
C ILE A 26 -7.32 -7.43 -0.57
N TYR A 27 -6.16 -6.86 -0.88
CA TYR A 27 -6.09 -5.56 -1.53
C TYR A 27 -6.73 -5.59 -2.93
N LEU A 28 -6.55 -6.64 -3.72
CA LEU A 28 -7.21 -6.81 -5.02
C LEU A 28 -8.73 -6.78 -4.86
N LEU A 29 -9.28 -7.52 -3.90
CA LEU A 29 -10.71 -7.50 -3.60
C LEU A 29 -11.17 -6.08 -3.21
N SER A 30 -10.39 -5.38 -2.38
CA SER A 30 -10.68 -3.99 -2.04
C SER A 30 -10.72 -3.09 -3.26
N VAL A 31 -9.73 -3.19 -4.15
CA VAL A 31 -9.66 -2.40 -5.40
C VAL A 31 -10.90 -2.63 -6.26
N ILE A 32 -11.32 -3.88 -6.46
CA ILE A 32 -12.52 -4.23 -7.24
C ILE A 32 -13.77 -3.59 -6.63
N LEU A 33 -13.96 -3.73 -5.31
CA LEU A 33 -15.12 -3.18 -4.61
C LEU A 33 -15.14 -1.64 -4.63
N LEU A 34 -13.97 -0.99 -4.46
CA LEU A 34 -13.85 0.45 -4.53
C LEU A 34 -14.13 0.98 -5.93
N LEU A 35 -13.62 0.31 -6.98
CA LEU A 35 -13.92 0.64 -8.37
C LEU A 35 -15.42 0.50 -8.68
N MET A 36 -16.04 -0.61 -8.27
CA MET A 36 -17.49 -0.78 -8.40
C MET A 36 -18.26 0.34 -7.68
N GLY A 37 -17.84 0.68 -6.47
CA GLY A 37 -18.44 1.76 -5.69
C GLY A 37 -18.32 3.14 -6.34
N ILE A 38 -17.22 3.41 -7.07
CA ILE A 38 -16.98 4.65 -7.79
C ILE A 38 -17.74 4.69 -9.11
N VAL A 39 -17.60 3.64 -9.95
CA VAL A 39 -18.18 3.56 -11.30
C VAL A 39 -19.70 3.51 -11.26
N TYR A 40 -20.25 2.58 -10.47
CA TYR A 40 -21.71 2.39 -10.38
C TYR A 40 -22.35 3.27 -9.30
N ARG A 41 -21.58 4.12 -8.60
CA ARG A 41 -22.05 4.96 -7.49
C ARG A 41 -22.73 4.16 -6.37
N TRP A 42 -22.40 2.90 -6.22
CA TRP A 42 -23.00 1.99 -5.26
C TRP A 42 -22.38 2.20 -3.86
N LYS A 43 -23.17 2.80 -2.96
CA LYS A 43 -22.71 3.14 -1.59
C LYS A 43 -22.29 1.89 -0.80
N GLY A 44 -22.99 0.77 -0.93
CA GLY A 44 -22.68 -0.49 -0.26
C GLY A 44 -21.30 -1.03 -0.66
N ALA A 45 -21.02 -1.11 -1.97
CA ALA A 45 -19.72 -1.58 -2.48
C ALA A 45 -18.57 -0.68 -2.00
N ARG A 46 -18.78 0.64 -1.93
CA ARG A 46 -17.77 1.58 -1.42
C ARG A 46 -17.45 1.34 0.06
N TRP A 47 -18.47 1.18 0.90
CA TRP A 47 -18.26 0.93 2.33
C TRP A 47 -17.60 -0.45 2.58
N LEU A 48 -18.02 -1.47 1.86
CA LEU A 48 -17.39 -2.78 1.90
C LEU A 48 -15.93 -2.70 1.42
N GLY A 49 -15.67 -2.00 0.32
CA GLY A 49 -14.32 -1.81 -0.20
C GLY A 49 -13.40 -1.10 0.79
N LEU A 50 -13.88 -0.06 1.48
CA LEU A 50 -13.13 0.62 2.55
C LEU A 50 -12.91 -0.30 3.77
N GLY A 51 -13.90 -1.11 4.14
CA GLY A 51 -13.76 -2.09 5.21
C GLY A 51 -12.70 -3.15 4.89
N VAL A 52 -12.72 -3.69 3.66
CA VAL A 52 -11.72 -4.67 3.18
C VAL A 52 -10.33 -4.02 3.09
N PHE A 53 -10.23 -2.75 2.64
CA PHE A 53 -8.99 -1.99 2.65
C PHE A 53 -8.43 -1.86 4.07
N GLY A 54 -9.27 -1.44 5.02
CA GLY A 54 -8.88 -1.31 6.43
C GLY A 54 -8.40 -2.64 7.03
N PHE A 55 -9.06 -3.75 6.70
CA PHE A 55 -8.66 -5.08 7.14
C PHE A 55 -7.30 -5.50 6.54
N ALA A 56 -7.09 -5.31 5.22
CA ALA A 56 -5.82 -5.57 4.57
C ALA A 56 -4.70 -4.72 5.16
N PHE A 57 -4.97 -3.45 5.43
CA PHE A 57 -4.03 -2.53 6.06
C PHE A 57 -3.65 -2.93 7.48
N LEU A 58 -4.60 -3.44 8.27
CA LEU A 58 -4.32 -3.98 9.61
C LEU A 58 -3.41 -5.21 9.54
N LEU A 59 -3.63 -6.12 8.59
CA LEU A 59 -2.75 -7.28 8.39
C LEU A 59 -1.34 -6.85 7.96
N GLN A 60 -1.23 -5.87 7.07
CA GLN A 60 0.06 -5.30 6.66
C GLN A 60 0.76 -4.61 7.83
N THR A 61 0.03 -3.88 8.67
CA THR A 61 0.56 -3.25 9.88
C THR A 61 1.07 -4.31 10.86
N LEU A 62 0.32 -5.38 11.06
CA LEU A 62 0.74 -6.50 11.91
C LEU A 62 2.03 -7.14 11.38
N ALA A 63 2.12 -7.37 10.07
CA ALA A 63 3.32 -7.92 9.43
C ALA A 63 4.54 -7.01 9.65
N LEU A 64 4.36 -5.69 9.52
CA LEU A 64 5.41 -4.69 9.75
C LEU A 64 5.88 -4.69 11.21
N LEU A 65 4.93 -4.71 12.16
CA LEU A 65 5.23 -4.72 13.59
C LEU A 65 5.94 -6.01 14.02
N LEU A 66 5.48 -7.18 13.52
CA LEU A 66 6.15 -8.45 13.76
C LEU A 66 7.58 -8.43 13.23
N ARG A 67 7.78 -7.91 12.02
CA ARG A 67 9.10 -7.79 11.43
C ARG A 67 9.99 -6.83 12.22
N TRP A 68 9.45 -5.69 12.67
CA TRP A 68 10.16 -4.75 13.53
C TRP A 68 10.60 -5.40 14.84
N TYR A 69 9.71 -6.15 15.48
CA TYR A 69 10.01 -6.83 16.74
C TYR A 69 11.09 -7.91 16.58
N VAL A 70 10.96 -8.75 15.53
CA VAL A 70 11.91 -9.84 15.25
C VAL A 70 13.29 -9.29 14.86
N ALA A 71 13.32 -8.29 13.99
CA ALA A 71 14.57 -7.66 13.52
C ALA A 71 15.24 -6.78 14.59
N GLY A 72 14.52 -6.36 15.63
CA GLY A 72 15.00 -5.39 16.65
C GLY A 72 15.33 -4.01 16.07
N ARG A 73 14.85 -3.70 14.87
CA ARG A 73 15.11 -2.46 14.13
C ARG A 73 13.95 -2.12 13.20
N TRP A 74 13.84 -0.84 12.85
CA TRP A 74 12.84 -0.43 11.86
C TRP A 74 13.12 -1.09 10.49
N PRO A 75 12.09 -1.66 9.84
CA PRO A 75 12.25 -2.37 8.58
C PRO A 75 12.44 -1.39 7.41
N ASN A 76 13.68 -1.13 7.03
CA ASN A 76 14.07 -0.26 5.93
C ASN A 76 15.49 -0.53 5.42
N THR A 77 15.98 -1.77 5.54
CA THR A 77 17.37 -2.09 5.19
C THR A 77 17.50 -2.92 3.91
N ASN A 78 16.43 -3.53 3.44
CA ASN A 78 16.42 -4.24 2.16
C ASN A 78 15.27 -3.74 1.27
N MET A 79 15.31 -4.08 -0.01
CA MET A 79 14.33 -3.63 -1.00
C MET A 79 12.90 -4.07 -0.65
N PHE A 80 12.73 -5.28 -0.10
CA PHE A 80 11.44 -5.77 0.38
C PHE A 80 10.89 -4.89 1.50
N GLU A 81 11.72 -4.56 2.48
CA GLU A 81 11.34 -3.68 3.59
C GLU A 81 10.97 -2.28 3.10
N ALA A 82 11.80 -1.71 2.21
CA ALA A 82 11.56 -0.39 1.65
C ALA A 82 10.21 -0.32 0.91
N VAL A 83 9.91 -1.30 0.06
CA VAL A 83 8.67 -1.36 -0.73
C VAL A 83 7.46 -1.57 0.18
N THR A 84 7.50 -2.49 1.12
CA THR A 84 6.38 -2.77 2.03
C THR A 84 6.11 -1.62 3.00
N THR A 85 7.17 -0.97 3.50
CA THR A 85 7.04 0.20 4.40
C THR A 85 6.52 1.42 3.65
N SER A 86 6.96 1.66 2.41
CA SER A 86 6.48 2.78 1.61
C SER A 86 4.97 2.67 1.32
N THR A 87 4.49 1.48 0.96
CA THR A 87 3.05 1.28 0.74
C THR A 87 2.23 1.37 2.03
N TRP A 88 2.81 0.99 3.17
CA TRP A 88 2.20 1.22 4.48
C TRP A 88 2.03 2.72 4.78
N PHE A 89 3.05 3.54 4.52
CA PHE A 89 2.93 5.01 4.62
C PHE A 89 1.84 5.56 3.70
N GLY A 90 1.75 5.03 2.47
CA GLY A 90 0.67 5.37 1.53
C GLY A 90 -0.72 5.03 2.10
N GLY A 91 -0.85 3.90 2.78
CA GLY A 91 -2.07 3.50 3.48
C GLY A 91 -2.43 4.43 4.63
N CYS A 92 -1.45 4.82 5.47
CA CYS A 92 -1.65 5.83 6.52
C CYS A 92 -2.16 7.15 5.95
N PHE A 93 -1.50 7.63 4.89
CA PHE A 93 -1.91 8.87 4.21
C PHE A 93 -3.31 8.77 3.63
N ALA A 94 -3.66 7.63 3.00
CA ALA A 94 -4.98 7.41 2.44
C ALA A 94 -6.08 7.43 3.52
N ILE A 95 -5.84 6.81 4.67
CA ILE A 95 -6.76 6.85 5.81
C ILE A 95 -6.93 8.28 6.32
N LEU A 96 -5.83 9.03 6.47
CA LEU A 96 -5.88 10.44 6.85
C LEU A 96 -6.73 11.25 5.86
N MET A 97 -6.48 11.08 4.55
CA MET A 97 -7.25 11.79 3.52
C MET A 97 -8.72 11.38 3.49
N GLU A 98 -9.04 10.10 3.75
CA GLU A 98 -10.43 9.63 3.84
C GLU A 98 -11.18 10.33 5.00
N ILE A 99 -10.48 10.61 6.11
CA ILE A 99 -11.02 11.33 7.26
C ILE A 99 -11.18 12.83 6.95
N VAL A 100 -10.15 13.46 6.37
CA VAL A 100 -10.12 14.90 6.06
C VAL A 100 -11.12 15.24 4.97
N LEU A 101 -11.19 14.44 3.91
CA LEU A 101 -12.02 14.68 2.74
C LEU A 101 -13.42 14.04 2.85
N ARG A 102 -13.93 13.79 4.06
CA ARG A 102 -15.23 13.14 4.34
C ARG A 102 -16.41 13.74 3.57
N ARG A 103 -16.37 15.02 3.28
CA ARG A 103 -17.45 15.77 2.61
C ARG A 103 -17.24 15.97 1.12
N THR A 104 -16.10 15.56 0.56
CA THR A 104 -15.72 15.81 -0.84
C THR A 104 -16.02 14.60 -1.72
N ARG A 105 -16.33 14.83 -3.01
CA ARG A 105 -16.49 13.74 -4.01
C ARG A 105 -15.20 12.96 -4.28
N MET A 106 -14.06 13.52 -3.93
CA MET A 106 -12.74 12.87 -4.08
C MET A 106 -12.44 11.83 -2.99
N ARG A 107 -13.32 11.72 -2.00
CA ARG A 107 -13.32 10.65 -1.02
C ARG A 107 -13.20 9.29 -1.75
N THR A 108 -12.42 8.37 -1.20
CA THR A 108 -12.24 7.02 -1.74
C THR A 108 -11.14 6.89 -2.81
N LEU A 109 -10.79 7.98 -3.54
CA LEU A 109 -9.73 7.91 -4.55
C LEU A 109 -8.36 7.64 -3.94
N PHE A 110 -8.07 8.22 -2.78
CA PHE A 110 -6.81 7.98 -2.06
C PHE A 110 -6.73 6.55 -1.54
N ALA A 111 -7.83 6.02 -1.00
CA ALA A 111 -7.91 4.62 -0.56
C ALA A 111 -7.73 3.67 -1.76
N LEU A 112 -8.34 3.96 -2.91
CA LEU A 112 -8.15 3.19 -4.14
C LEU A 112 -6.69 3.22 -4.59
N GLY A 113 -6.05 4.39 -4.63
CA GLY A 113 -4.65 4.54 -5.01
C GLY A 113 -3.70 3.77 -4.08
N ALA A 114 -3.91 3.89 -2.76
CA ALA A 114 -3.11 3.17 -1.78
C ALA A 114 -3.33 1.65 -1.84
N ALA A 115 -4.58 1.19 -2.00
CA ALA A 115 -4.90 -0.23 -2.17
C ALA A 115 -4.22 -0.81 -3.42
N THR A 116 -4.26 -0.07 -4.54
CA THR A 116 -3.61 -0.45 -5.80
C THR A 116 -2.09 -0.53 -5.63
N ALA A 117 -1.46 0.48 -5.00
CA ALA A 117 -0.03 0.49 -4.74
C ALA A 117 0.39 -0.69 -3.86
N SER A 118 -0.32 -0.93 -2.75
CA SER A 118 -0.05 -2.04 -1.83
C SER A 118 -0.25 -3.40 -2.50
N MET A 119 -1.28 -3.54 -3.33
CA MET A 119 -1.53 -4.74 -4.12
C MET A 119 -0.34 -5.07 -5.01
N PHE A 120 0.11 -4.11 -5.84
CA PHE A 120 1.24 -4.34 -6.75
C PHE A 120 2.55 -4.59 -6.01
N ALA A 121 2.82 -3.87 -4.93
CA ALA A 121 4.01 -4.05 -4.12
C ALA A 121 4.10 -5.44 -3.49
N LEU A 122 3.03 -5.89 -2.82
CA LEU A 122 2.98 -7.20 -2.19
C LEU A 122 2.91 -8.34 -3.23
N MET A 123 2.25 -8.12 -4.37
CA MET A 123 2.24 -9.05 -5.48
C MET A 123 3.64 -9.22 -6.07
N ALA A 124 4.37 -8.12 -6.32
CA ALA A 124 5.75 -8.15 -6.77
C ALA A 124 6.65 -8.89 -5.78
N ALA A 125 6.48 -8.65 -4.49
CA ALA A 125 7.21 -9.36 -3.43
C ALA A 125 6.87 -10.86 -3.37
N SER A 126 5.62 -11.24 -3.70
CA SER A 126 5.19 -12.64 -3.72
C SER A 126 5.76 -13.41 -4.90
N PHE A 127 5.84 -12.78 -6.09
CA PHE A 127 6.26 -13.45 -7.34
C PHE A 127 7.76 -13.31 -7.64
N ASN A 128 8.45 -12.33 -7.04
CA ASN A 128 9.89 -12.08 -7.23
C ASN A 128 10.71 -12.23 -5.95
N PRO A 129 10.74 -13.40 -5.31
CA PRO A 129 11.49 -13.60 -4.07
C PRO A 129 13.01 -13.49 -4.24
N LEU A 130 13.54 -13.56 -5.47
CA LEU A 130 14.96 -13.39 -5.77
C LEU A 130 15.43 -11.94 -5.59
N HIS A 131 14.61 -10.97 -6.02
CA HIS A 131 14.93 -9.54 -5.93
C HIS A 131 14.34 -8.89 -4.66
N LEU A 132 13.17 -9.36 -4.23
CA LEU A 132 12.45 -8.89 -3.06
C LEU A 132 12.45 -9.97 -1.97
N SER A 133 13.65 -10.33 -1.51
CA SER A 133 13.83 -11.37 -0.49
C SER A 133 13.23 -10.92 0.86
N PRO A 134 12.32 -11.71 1.46
CA PRO A 134 11.76 -11.41 2.77
C PRO A 134 12.73 -11.73 3.92
N HIS A 135 13.93 -12.25 3.64
CA HIS A 135 14.92 -12.58 4.68
C HIS A 135 15.32 -11.33 5.47
N ILE A 136 15.48 -11.53 6.78
CA ILE A 136 15.94 -10.49 7.70
C ILE A 136 17.48 -10.56 7.69
N SER A 137 18.12 -9.62 6.99
CA SER A 137 19.58 -9.49 6.95
C SER A 137 20.08 -8.50 8.00
N ASN A 138 21.32 -8.67 8.44
CA ASN A 138 21.99 -7.68 9.27
C ASN A 138 22.19 -6.36 8.52
N ARG A 139 22.20 -5.24 9.25
CA ARG A 139 22.47 -3.92 8.65
C ARG A 139 23.86 -3.90 8.04
N MET A 140 23.99 -3.35 6.84
CA MET A 140 25.30 -2.96 6.32
C MET A 140 25.89 -1.87 7.21
N PRO A 141 27.20 -1.88 7.48
CA PRO A 141 27.86 -0.88 8.36
C PRO A 141 27.61 0.57 7.94
N VAL A 142 27.45 0.82 6.63
CA VAL A 142 27.18 2.13 6.05
C VAL A 142 25.83 2.72 6.47
N LEU A 143 24.86 1.90 6.89
CA LEU A 143 23.51 2.33 7.29
C LEU A 143 23.38 2.66 8.79
N HIS A 144 24.50 2.81 9.52
CA HIS A 144 24.48 3.20 10.93
C HIS A 144 24.31 4.72 11.13
N ASP A 145 24.38 5.54 10.09
CA ASP A 145 24.18 6.97 10.19
C ASP A 145 22.69 7.32 10.32
N VAL A 146 22.36 8.05 11.39
CA VAL A 146 20.99 8.51 11.69
C VAL A 146 20.45 9.41 10.56
N TRP A 147 21.30 10.25 9.97
CA TRP A 147 20.91 11.13 8.87
C TRP A 147 20.54 10.36 7.62
N LEU A 148 21.30 9.35 7.27
CA LEU A 148 20.98 8.49 6.11
C LEU A 148 19.65 7.77 6.33
N TYR A 149 19.39 7.31 7.56
CA TYR A 149 18.14 6.66 7.92
C TYR A 149 16.94 7.60 7.76
N ILE A 150 17.00 8.82 8.28
CA ILE A 150 15.95 9.83 8.15
C ILE A 150 15.74 10.19 6.67
N HIS A 151 16.84 10.48 5.96
CA HIS A 151 16.81 10.86 4.55
C HIS A 151 16.13 9.79 3.67
N THR A 152 16.50 8.53 3.85
CA THR A 152 15.92 7.41 3.10
C THR A 152 14.42 7.28 3.35
N ASN A 153 13.95 7.41 4.60
CA ASN A 153 12.52 7.35 4.91
C ASN A 153 11.74 8.52 4.30
N VAL A 154 12.30 9.74 4.34
CA VAL A 154 11.68 10.92 3.72
C VAL A 154 11.56 10.76 2.20
N ILE A 155 12.60 10.24 1.55
CA ILE A 155 12.58 9.96 0.10
C ILE A 155 11.50 8.92 -0.24
N ILE A 156 11.46 7.81 0.49
CA ILE A 156 10.46 6.75 0.28
C ILE A 156 9.04 7.32 0.42
N PHE A 157 8.80 8.11 1.47
CA PHE A 157 7.51 8.74 1.69
C PHE A 157 7.14 9.72 0.55
N SER A 158 8.10 10.50 0.07
CA SER A 158 7.90 11.43 -1.05
C SER A 158 7.52 10.70 -2.34
N TYR A 159 8.17 9.58 -2.65
CA TYR A 159 7.80 8.77 -3.82
C TYR A 159 6.39 8.19 -3.72
N VAL A 160 5.95 7.78 -2.53
CA VAL A 160 4.58 7.32 -2.31
C VAL A 160 3.58 8.44 -2.59
N LEU A 161 3.84 9.66 -2.11
CA LEU A 161 2.97 10.81 -2.37
C LEU A 161 2.92 11.16 -3.87
N ILE A 162 4.05 11.13 -4.56
CA ILE A 162 4.12 11.34 -6.02
C ILE A 162 3.31 10.27 -6.76
N PHE A 163 3.44 9.01 -6.37
CA PHE A 163 2.68 7.91 -6.97
C PHE A 163 1.16 8.10 -6.76
N LEU A 164 0.72 8.43 -5.55
CA LEU A 164 -0.69 8.69 -5.26
C LEU A 164 -1.24 9.90 -6.04
N ALA A 165 -0.43 10.96 -6.16
CA ALA A 165 -0.78 12.12 -6.98
C ALA A 165 -0.91 11.76 -8.46
N SER A 166 0.02 10.96 -9.00
CA SER A 166 0.00 10.50 -10.39
C SER A 166 -1.22 9.63 -10.70
N VAL A 167 -1.56 8.68 -9.82
CA VAL A 167 -2.76 7.84 -9.95
C VAL A 167 -4.03 8.71 -9.93
N SER A 168 -4.11 9.65 -9.00
CA SER A 168 -5.26 10.55 -8.87
C SER A 168 -5.42 11.45 -10.10
N ALA A 169 -4.32 12.00 -10.61
CA ALA A 169 -4.30 12.81 -11.83
C ALA A 169 -4.68 11.99 -13.07
N GLY A 170 -4.15 10.77 -13.20
CA GLY A 170 -4.47 9.85 -14.28
C GLY A 170 -5.97 9.50 -14.30
N LEU A 171 -6.55 9.17 -13.16
CA LEU A 171 -7.99 8.91 -13.04
C LEU A 171 -8.84 10.15 -13.40
N TYR A 172 -8.42 11.33 -12.97
CA TYR A 172 -9.10 12.58 -13.34
C TYR A 172 -9.08 12.82 -14.86
N LEU A 173 -7.92 12.64 -15.49
CA LEU A 173 -7.76 12.81 -16.94
C LEU A 173 -8.59 11.79 -17.72
N LEU A 174 -8.59 10.52 -17.30
CA LEU A 174 -9.40 9.48 -17.92
C LEU A 174 -10.90 9.80 -17.85
N LEU A 175 -11.39 10.23 -16.68
CA LEU A 175 -12.78 10.62 -16.52
C LEU A 175 -13.14 11.87 -17.35
N ARG A 176 -12.23 12.82 -17.48
CA ARG A 176 -12.42 14.04 -18.29
C ARG A 176 -12.46 13.69 -19.78
N CYS A 177 -11.52 12.87 -20.24
CA CYS A 177 -11.45 12.39 -21.63
C CYS A 177 -12.72 11.60 -22.01
N TRP A 178 -13.15 10.68 -21.13
CA TRP A 178 -14.39 9.92 -21.35
C TRP A 178 -15.64 10.79 -21.44
N ARG A 179 -15.75 11.83 -20.58
CA ARG A 179 -16.87 12.81 -20.67
C ARG A 179 -16.82 13.61 -21.96
N TRP A 180 -15.63 14.02 -22.40
CA TRP A 180 -15.45 14.78 -23.64
C TRP A 180 -15.87 13.93 -24.87
N MET A 181 -15.45 12.66 -24.94
CA MET A 181 -15.83 11.75 -26.01
C MET A 181 -17.35 11.49 -26.05
N ASN A 182 -17.99 11.34 -24.89
CA ASN A 182 -19.46 11.14 -24.83
C ASN A 182 -20.24 12.43 -25.11
N GLY A 183 -19.71 13.59 -24.72
CA GLY A 183 -20.29 14.90 -25.07
C GLY A 183 -20.16 15.22 -26.56
N ALA A 184 -19.07 14.85 -27.19
CA ALA A 184 -18.89 15.02 -28.64
C ALA A 184 -19.82 14.11 -29.47
N ARG A 185 -20.17 12.93 -28.99
CA ARG A 185 -21.15 12.04 -29.66
C ARG A 185 -22.57 12.61 -29.64
N GLY A 186 -22.97 13.29 -28.56
CA GLY A 186 -24.29 13.90 -28.47
C GLY A 186 -24.50 15.14 -29.35
N VAL A 187 -23.43 15.73 -29.89
CA VAL A 187 -23.49 16.89 -30.81
C VAL A 187 -23.62 16.45 -32.29
N VAL A 188 -23.28 15.22 -32.61
CA VAL A 188 -23.30 14.67 -33.97
C VAL A 188 -24.67 14.05 -34.30
N GLU A 189 -25.53 13.81 -33.30
CA GLU A 189 -26.87 13.23 -33.47
C GLU A 189 -28.02 14.27 -33.53
N HIS A 190 -27.70 15.53 -33.59
CA HIS A 190 -28.63 16.65 -33.84
C HIS A 190 -28.16 17.48 -35.05
#